data_16767422a60c56ff67b7c6b2b6397cc5
#
_entry.id   16767422a60c56ff67b7c6b2b6397cc5
#
_cell.length_a   1.000
_cell.length_b   1.000
_cell.length_c   1.000
_cell.angle_alpha   90.00
_cell.angle_beta   90.00
_cell.angle_gamma   90.00
#
_symmetry.space_group_name_H-M   'P 1'
#
loop_
_entity.id
_entity.type
_entity.pdbx_description
1 polymer ?
#
loop_
_entity_poly.entity_id
_entity_poly.type
_entity_poly.pdbx_seq_one_letter_code
_entity_poly.pdbx_strand_id
1 'polypeptide(L)'
;MGSQSGSEGQGRVIVFQIGQSGQSLQLTDAVLNHFDRHRQTRFWHREAGGLLFARFDLPIVNVAEATGPRRTDRRTRYSYWPDERAERLEIESRFRRNLHFVGCWHTHPEDIASPSRVDTRNTIDCVKRSHHALNGFVMVIVGRAALPESLHVSVCDEKSVHPLSTRSP
;
A
#
# COMPACT_ATOMS: atom_id res chain seq x y z
N MET A 1 -10.45 -43.38 15.04
CA MET A 1 -10.80 -42.42 14.01
C MET A 1 -10.61 -41.01 14.61
N GLY A 2 -9.45 -40.43 14.40
CA GLY A 2 -9.11 -39.09 14.90
C GLY A 2 -9.23 -38.09 13.75
N SER A 3 -10.24 -37.23 13.79
CA SER A 3 -10.36 -36.09 12.91
C SER A 3 -9.35 -35.03 13.32
N GLN A 4 -8.31 -34.91 12.55
CA GLN A 4 -7.41 -33.72 12.62
C GLN A 4 -8.17 -32.55 12.04
N SER A 5 -8.67 -31.66 12.89
CA SER A 5 -9.08 -30.32 12.51
C SER A 5 -7.83 -29.52 12.20
N GLY A 6 -7.51 -29.38 10.91
CA GLY A 6 -6.48 -28.45 10.45
C GLY A 6 -6.90 -27.03 10.85
N SER A 7 -6.16 -26.41 11.74
CA SER A 7 -6.25 -24.97 11.96
C SER A 7 -5.72 -24.29 10.71
N GLU A 8 -6.60 -23.88 9.80
CA GLU A 8 -6.27 -22.90 8.78
C GLU A 8 -5.79 -21.65 9.52
N GLY A 9 -4.48 -21.40 9.45
CA GLY A 9 -3.88 -20.22 10.06
C GLY A 9 -4.54 -18.97 9.48
N GLN A 10 -5.29 -18.26 10.31
CA GLN A 10 -5.89 -16.99 9.94
C GLN A 10 -4.76 -16.05 9.54
N GLY A 11 -4.69 -15.70 8.25
CA GLY A 11 -3.67 -14.79 7.73
C GLY A 11 -3.72 -13.45 8.45
N ARG A 12 -2.56 -12.76 8.56
CA ARG A 12 -2.47 -11.42 9.17
C ARG A 12 -3.35 -10.44 8.39
N VAL A 13 -4.10 -9.64 9.12
CA VAL A 13 -4.90 -8.55 8.57
C VAL A 13 -4.73 -7.33 9.47
N ILE A 14 -4.50 -6.17 8.86
CA ILE A 14 -4.45 -4.90 9.59
C ILE A 14 -5.58 -4.02 9.06
N VAL A 15 -6.37 -3.45 9.98
CA VAL A 15 -7.52 -2.61 9.67
C VAL A 15 -7.28 -1.19 10.15
N PHE A 16 -7.49 -0.22 9.28
CA PHE A 16 -7.39 1.21 9.53
C PHE A 16 -8.77 1.87 9.36
N GLN A 17 -9.10 2.84 10.21
CA GLN A 17 -10.31 3.63 10.04
C GLN A 17 -10.05 4.78 9.06
N ILE A 18 -10.97 5.00 8.11
CA ILE A 18 -10.89 6.11 7.15
C ILE A 18 -11.66 7.31 7.73
N GLY A 19 -10.97 8.09 8.54
CA GLY A 19 -11.56 9.28 9.17
C GLY A 19 -12.88 8.96 9.89
N GLN A 20 -13.89 9.79 9.67
CA GLN A 20 -15.24 9.62 10.23
C GLN A 20 -16.23 9.07 9.19
N SER A 21 -15.75 8.56 8.08
CA SER A 21 -16.61 8.07 6.98
C SER A 21 -17.40 6.79 7.30
N GLY A 22 -17.06 6.10 8.39
CA GLY A 22 -17.55 4.76 8.68
C GLY A 22 -16.91 3.66 7.82
N GLN A 23 -16.04 4.02 6.90
CA GLN A 23 -15.27 3.07 6.08
C GLN A 23 -13.98 2.64 6.76
N SER A 24 -13.50 1.46 6.40
CA SER A 24 -12.20 0.94 6.84
C SER A 24 -11.38 0.47 5.65
N LEU A 25 -10.06 0.66 5.76
CA LEU A 25 -9.05 0.11 4.87
C LEU A 25 -8.49 -1.15 5.50
N GLN A 26 -8.48 -2.25 4.75
CA GLN A 26 -7.96 -3.52 5.20
C GLN A 26 -6.75 -3.92 4.34
N LEU A 27 -5.60 -4.14 4.97
CA LEU A 27 -4.43 -4.72 4.33
C LEU A 27 -4.42 -6.23 4.58
N THR A 28 -4.45 -7.01 3.50
CA THR A 28 -4.46 -8.48 3.59
C THR A 28 -3.07 -9.04 3.88
N ASP A 29 -3.02 -10.30 4.32
CA ASP A 29 -1.76 -11.02 4.56
C ASP A 29 -0.86 -11.06 3.32
N ALA A 30 -1.43 -11.20 2.13
CA ALA A 30 -0.68 -11.18 0.87
C ALA A 30 0.04 -9.84 0.66
N VAL A 31 -0.63 -8.73 0.96
CA VAL A 31 -0.05 -7.38 0.87
C VAL A 31 1.03 -7.17 1.94
N LEU A 32 0.77 -7.57 3.18
CA LEU A 32 1.73 -7.47 4.28
C LEU A 32 2.99 -8.29 4.01
N ASN A 33 2.83 -9.51 3.50
CA ASN A 33 3.95 -10.37 3.10
C ASN A 33 4.73 -9.78 1.91
N HIS A 34 4.05 -9.08 1.00
CA HIS A 34 4.70 -8.35 -0.08
C HIS A 34 5.58 -7.23 0.46
N PHE A 35 5.09 -6.44 1.40
CA PHE A 35 5.86 -5.39 2.06
C PHE A 35 7.06 -5.95 2.84
N ASP A 36 6.85 -7.00 3.63
CA ASP A 36 7.92 -7.63 4.42
C ASP A 36 9.11 -8.08 3.56
N ARG A 37 8.85 -8.61 2.37
CA ARG A 37 9.92 -9.04 1.44
C ARG A 37 10.75 -7.89 0.88
N HIS A 38 10.22 -6.66 0.88
CA HIS A 38 10.86 -5.51 0.24
C HIS A 38 11.41 -4.48 1.23
N ARG A 39 11.26 -4.68 2.54
CA ARG A 39 11.82 -3.77 3.57
C ARG A 39 13.32 -3.57 3.36
N GLN A 40 13.80 -2.34 3.55
CA GLN A 40 15.21 -1.98 3.37
C GLN A 40 16.04 -2.32 4.62
N THR A 41 16.01 -3.58 5.07
CA THR A 41 16.66 -4.05 6.29
C THR A 41 18.18 -4.04 6.25
N ARG A 42 18.79 -3.87 5.05
CA ARG A 42 20.24 -3.82 4.86
C ARG A 42 20.65 -2.55 4.13
N PHE A 43 21.89 -2.08 4.37
CA PHE A 43 22.37 -0.80 3.82
C PHE A 43 22.46 -0.77 2.28
N TRP A 44 22.54 -1.92 1.61
CA TRP A 44 22.56 -2.03 0.15
C TRP A 44 21.18 -2.21 -0.48
N HIS A 45 20.13 -2.38 0.34
CA HIS A 45 18.79 -2.47 -0.22
C HIS A 45 18.39 -1.15 -0.84
N ARG A 46 17.82 -1.24 -2.05
CA ARG A 46 17.26 -0.09 -2.75
C ARG A 46 15.83 0.12 -2.32
N GLU A 47 15.36 1.34 -2.40
CA GLU A 47 13.95 1.65 -2.22
C GLU A 47 13.09 0.82 -3.17
N ALA A 48 12.01 0.28 -2.68
CA ALA A 48 11.03 -0.49 -3.43
C ALA A 48 9.69 0.23 -3.40
N GLY A 49 8.89 0.04 -4.41
CA GLY A 49 7.56 0.63 -4.48
C GLY A 49 6.72 0.01 -5.57
N GLY A 50 5.46 0.41 -5.63
CA GLY A 50 4.51 -0.05 -6.62
C GLY A 50 3.09 0.37 -6.32
N LEU A 51 2.15 -0.33 -6.91
CA LEU A 51 0.73 -0.02 -6.88
C LEU A 51 -0.01 -0.88 -5.87
N LEU A 52 -1.13 -0.34 -5.37
CA LEU A 52 -2.08 -1.02 -4.49
C LEU A 52 -3.40 -1.21 -5.22
N PHE A 53 -3.94 -2.41 -5.12
CA PHE A 53 -5.21 -2.79 -5.73
C PHE A 53 -6.18 -3.33 -4.70
N ALA A 54 -7.42 -2.83 -4.73
CA ALA A 54 -8.45 -3.21 -3.78
C ALA A 54 -9.72 -3.73 -4.47
N ARG A 55 -10.49 -4.49 -3.69
CA ARG A 55 -11.91 -4.76 -3.91
C ARG A 55 -12.73 -3.89 -2.97
N PHE A 56 -13.81 -3.35 -3.46
CA PHE A 56 -14.73 -2.57 -2.67
C PHE A 56 -15.89 -3.47 -2.21
N ASP A 57 -15.89 -3.79 -0.92
CA ASP A 57 -16.98 -4.47 -0.22
C ASP A 57 -17.41 -3.55 0.92
N LEU A 58 -18.01 -2.44 0.51
CA LEU A 58 -18.34 -1.33 1.42
C LEU A 58 -19.14 -1.81 2.63
N PRO A 59 -18.79 -1.34 3.84
CA PRO A 59 -17.87 -0.24 4.14
C PRO A 59 -16.36 -0.60 4.16
N ILE A 60 -15.96 -1.76 3.67
CA ILE A 60 -14.57 -2.21 3.68
C ILE A 60 -13.93 -1.97 2.31
N VAL A 61 -12.77 -1.29 2.31
CA VAL A 61 -11.85 -1.19 1.19
C VAL A 61 -10.76 -2.25 1.41
N ASN A 62 -10.88 -3.38 0.73
CA ASN A 62 -9.99 -4.53 0.93
C ASN A 62 -8.82 -4.47 -0.05
N VAL A 63 -7.64 -4.02 0.40
CA VAL A 63 -6.41 -4.03 -0.38
C VAL A 63 -5.91 -5.47 -0.48
N ALA A 64 -6.16 -6.07 -1.62
CA ALA A 64 -5.94 -7.50 -1.87
C ALA A 64 -4.61 -7.80 -2.57
N GLU A 65 -4.05 -6.84 -3.31
CA GLU A 65 -2.82 -7.02 -4.07
C GLU A 65 -1.93 -5.77 -3.99
N ALA A 66 -0.63 -5.97 -3.78
CA ALA A 66 0.42 -4.99 -3.99
C ALA A 66 1.35 -5.49 -5.11
N THR A 67 1.74 -4.61 -6.03
CA THR A 67 2.66 -4.93 -7.13
C THR A 67 3.97 -4.17 -7.00
N GLY A 68 4.96 -4.50 -7.83
CA GLY A 68 6.27 -3.86 -7.81
C GLY A 68 7.22 -4.42 -6.73
N PRO A 69 8.49 -3.97 -6.71
CA PRO A 69 9.10 -3.18 -7.76
C PRO A 69 9.32 -3.98 -9.04
N ARG A 70 9.28 -3.31 -10.19
CA ARG A 70 9.49 -3.91 -11.52
C ARG A 70 10.97 -3.85 -11.90
N ARG A 71 11.39 -4.71 -12.81
CA ARG A 71 12.78 -4.70 -13.32
C ARG A 71 13.12 -3.42 -14.09
N THR A 72 12.12 -2.76 -14.66
CA THR A 72 12.24 -1.52 -15.42
C THR A 72 12.18 -0.27 -14.55
N ASP A 73 11.81 -0.40 -13.27
CA ASP A 73 11.80 0.71 -12.32
C ASP A 73 13.24 1.18 -12.02
N ARG A 74 13.43 2.49 -11.91
CA ARG A 74 14.71 3.07 -11.50
C ARG A 74 14.71 3.27 -9.99
N ARG A 75 15.73 2.73 -9.33
CA ARG A 75 15.78 2.67 -7.87
C ARG A 75 17.18 2.95 -7.33
N THR A 76 17.24 3.77 -6.30
CA THR A 76 18.42 3.93 -5.45
C THR A 76 18.07 3.55 -4.00
N ARG A 77 18.95 3.79 -3.04
CA ARG A 77 18.65 3.61 -1.62
C ARG A 77 17.59 4.59 -1.10
N TYR A 78 17.48 5.76 -1.72
CA TYR A 78 16.68 6.89 -1.24
C TYR A 78 15.68 7.42 -2.27
N SER A 79 15.45 6.67 -3.33
CA SER A 79 14.58 7.13 -4.41
C SER A 79 14.04 5.97 -5.23
N TYR A 80 12.79 6.08 -5.60
CA TYR A 80 12.06 5.15 -6.43
C TYR A 80 11.35 5.91 -7.56
N TRP A 81 11.60 5.51 -8.79
CA TRP A 81 10.94 6.03 -9.99
C TRP A 81 10.32 4.88 -10.77
N PRO A 82 8.98 4.78 -10.77
CA PRO A 82 8.29 3.70 -11.45
C PRO A 82 8.38 3.83 -12.98
N ASP A 83 8.27 2.71 -13.66
CA ASP A 83 7.98 2.66 -15.09
C ASP A 83 6.48 2.90 -15.28
N GLU A 84 6.10 4.14 -15.60
CA GLU A 84 4.71 4.56 -15.76
C GLU A 84 3.95 3.76 -16.84
N ARG A 85 4.65 3.30 -17.88
CA ARG A 85 4.03 2.47 -18.92
C ARG A 85 3.66 1.10 -18.37
N ALA A 86 4.55 0.50 -17.61
CA ALA A 86 4.29 -0.78 -16.95
C ALA A 86 3.17 -0.65 -15.92
N GLU A 87 3.13 0.45 -15.15
CA GLU A 87 2.03 0.74 -14.21
C GLU A 87 0.67 0.81 -14.90
N ARG A 88 0.58 1.54 -16.02
CA ARG A 88 -0.68 1.61 -16.79
C ARG A 88 -1.18 0.24 -17.23
N LEU A 89 -0.29 -0.60 -17.74
CA LEU A 89 -0.64 -1.97 -18.16
C LEU A 89 -1.10 -2.83 -16.96
N GLU A 90 -0.49 -2.66 -15.81
CA GLU A 90 -0.91 -3.32 -14.59
C GLU A 90 -2.31 -2.87 -14.14
N ILE A 91 -2.58 -1.56 -14.12
CA ILE A 91 -3.89 -1.02 -13.77
C ILE A 91 -4.98 -1.59 -14.69
N GLU A 92 -4.76 -1.56 -16.00
CA GLU A 92 -5.71 -2.12 -16.97
C GLU A 92 -5.96 -3.62 -16.75
N SER A 93 -4.88 -4.38 -16.54
CA SER A 93 -4.96 -5.82 -16.31
C SER A 93 -5.75 -6.17 -15.05
N ARG A 94 -5.53 -5.43 -13.92
CA ARG A 94 -6.23 -5.67 -12.65
C ARG A 94 -7.67 -5.22 -12.70
N PHE A 95 -7.94 -4.11 -13.38
CA PHE A 95 -9.32 -3.62 -13.57
C PHE A 95 -10.22 -4.68 -14.22
N ARG A 96 -9.72 -5.41 -15.22
CA ARG A 96 -10.45 -6.53 -15.86
C ARG A 96 -10.76 -7.68 -14.88
N ARG A 97 -10.05 -7.77 -13.76
CA ARG A 97 -10.22 -8.77 -12.70
C ARG A 97 -10.98 -8.24 -11.48
N ASN A 98 -11.66 -7.10 -11.62
CA ASN A 98 -12.36 -6.40 -10.54
C ASN A 98 -11.42 -6.01 -9.37
N LEU A 99 -10.18 -5.65 -9.69
CA LEU A 99 -9.21 -5.10 -8.78
C LEU A 99 -8.93 -3.65 -9.19
N HIS A 100 -9.30 -2.72 -8.33
CA HIS A 100 -9.22 -1.30 -8.63
C HIS A 100 -7.94 -0.71 -8.06
N PHE A 101 -7.27 0.12 -8.85
CA PHE A 101 -6.15 0.92 -8.35
C PHE A 101 -6.64 1.88 -7.28
N VAL A 102 -6.02 1.84 -6.11
CA VAL A 102 -6.42 2.66 -4.96
C VAL A 102 -5.27 3.49 -4.39
N GLY A 103 -4.07 3.35 -4.92
CA GLY A 103 -2.90 4.11 -4.45
C GLY A 103 -1.58 3.39 -4.63
N CYS A 104 -0.56 3.89 -3.96
CA CYS A 104 0.83 3.45 -4.11
C CYS A 104 1.45 3.10 -2.75
N TRP A 105 2.52 2.33 -2.81
CA TRP A 105 3.37 2.05 -1.66
C TRP A 105 4.84 2.21 -2.04
N HIS A 106 5.67 2.52 -1.06
CA HIS A 106 7.14 2.46 -1.19
C HIS A 106 7.80 2.23 0.17
N THR A 107 9.10 1.90 0.14
CA THR A 107 9.89 1.67 1.35
C THR A 107 10.77 2.88 1.65
N HIS A 108 11.04 3.09 2.94
CA HIS A 108 12.05 4.03 3.43
C HIS A 108 13.13 3.30 4.24
N PRO A 109 14.39 3.81 4.24
CA PRO A 109 15.47 3.23 5.05
C PRO A 109 15.41 3.62 6.53
N GLU A 110 14.31 4.14 7.02
CA GLU A 110 14.02 4.47 8.42
C GLU A 110 13.36 3.30 9.13
N ASP A 111 13.51 3.20 10.46
CA ASP A 111 12.88 2.12 11.24
C ASP A 111 11.36 2.26 11.25
N ILE A 112 10.89 3.46 11.56
CA ILE A 112 9.47 3.84 11.49
C ILE A 112 9.31 4.82 10.36
N ALA A 113 8.51 4.46 9.37
CA ALA A 113 8.33 5.26 8.16
C ALA A 113 7.54 6.54 8.42
N SER A 114 7.95 7.61 7.76
CA SER A 114 7.21 8.87 7.70
C SER A 114 7.24 9.43 6.29
N PRO A 115 6.17 10.12 5.84
CA PRO A 115 6.13 10.69 4.51
C PRO A 115 7.07 11.90 4.40
N SER A 116 7.86 11.93 3.35
CA SER A 116 8.62 13.12 2.99
C SER A 116 7.71 14.16 2.29
N ARG A 117 8.23 15.38 2.13
CA ARG A 117 7.54 16.42 1.33
C ARG A 117 7.36 16.00 -0.14
N VAL A 118 8.29 15.22 -0.65
CA VAL A 118 8.25 14.71 -2.04
C VAL A 118 7.15 13.67 -2.16
N ASP A 119 7.04 12.73 -1.23
CA ASP A 119 5.99 11.69 -1.21
C ASP A 119 4.60 12.34 -1.18
N THR A 120 4.41 13.28 -0.26
CA THR A 120 3.16 14.03 -0.12
C THR A 120 2.80 14.73 -1.43
N ARG A 121 3.73 15.46 -2.03
CA ARG A 121 3.49 16.19 -3.29
C ARG A 121 3.16 15.23 -4.42
N ASN A 122 3.97 14.20 -4.61
CA ASN A 122 3.78 13.24 -5.70
C ASN A 122 2.43 12.52 -5.61
N THR A 123 2.00 12.16 -4.40
CA THR A 123 0.71 11.48 -4.21
C THR A 123 -0.46 12.43 -4.48
N ILE A 124 -0.41 13.66 -3.98
CA ILE A 124 -1.44 14.68 -4.26
C ILE A 124 -1.51 14.99 -5.76
N ASP A 125 -0.36 15.12 -6.43
CA ASP A 125 -0.31 15.34 -7.88
C ASP A 125 -0.84 14.13 -8.66
N CYS A 126 -0.64 12.91 -8.17
CA CYS A 126 -1.22 11.71 -8.75
C CYS A 126 -2.75 11.73 -8.66
N VAL A 127 -3.32 12.08 -7.48
CA VAL A 127 -4.77 12.23 -7.32
C VAL A 127 -5.33 13.24 -8.31
N LYS A 128 -4.73 14.43 -8.41
CA LYS A 128 -5.21 15.50 -9.30
C LYS A 128 -5.19 15.14 -10.79
N ARG A 129 -4.19 14.38 -11.21
CA ARG A 129 -3.99 14.05 -12.65
C ARG A 129 -4.69 12.79 -13.09
N SER A 130 -5.16 11.97 -12.17
CA SER A 130 -5.80 10.69 -12.48
C SER A 130 -7.31 10.85 -12.70
N HIS A 131 -7.86 10.08 -13.64
CA HIS A 131 -9.30 9.95 -13.81
C HIS A 131 -9.80 8.83 -12.90
N HIS A 132 -10.52 9.16 -11.83
CA HIS A 132 -11.05 8.22 -10.86
C HIS A 132 -12.33 8.74 -10.19
N ALA A 133 -13.09 7.83 -9.59
CA ALA A 133 -14.28 8.15 -8.80
C ALA A 133 -14.03 8.05 -7.28
N LEU A 134 -12.78 7.99 -6.86
CA LEU A 134 -12.38 7.90 -5.45
C LEU A 134 -12.22 9.29 -4.84
N ASN A 135 -12.46 9.41 -3.54
CA ASN A 135 -12.23 10.66 -2.80
C ASN A 135 -10.74 10.92 -2.51
N GLY A 136 -9.88 9.95 -2.76
CA GLY A 136 -8.43 10.05 -2.58
C GLY A 136 -7.73 8.73 -2.83
N PHE A 137 -6.39 8.75 -2.78
CA PHE A 137 -5.56 7.56 -2.93
C PHE A 137 -4.88 7.18 -1.62
N VAL A 138 -4.70 5.89 -1.42
CA VAL A 138 -3.94 5.32 -0.31
C VAL A 138 -2.46 5.52 -0.57
N MET A 139 -1.73 6.01 0.42
CA MET A 139 -0.28 6.02 0.46
C MET A 139 0.20 5.14 1.61
N VAL A 140 1.02 4.13 1.30
CA VAL A 140 1.65 3.29 2.30
C VAL A 140 3.17 3.45 2.20
N ILE A 141 3.82 3.76 3.32
CA ILE A 141 5.27 3.80 3.43
C ILE A 141 5.70 2.74 4.44
N VAL A 142 6.68 1.94 4.04
CA VAL A 142 7.14 0.77 4.81
C VAL A 142 8.55 1.03 5.31
N GLY A 143 8.72 1.08 6.62
CA GLY A 143 10.02 1.22 7.27
C GLY A 143 10.76 -0.12 7.43
N ARG A 144 11.87 -0.09 8.17
CA ARG A 144 12.74 -1.26 8.41
C ARG A 144 12.28 -2.15 9.55
N ALA A 145 11.63 -1.58 10.57
CA ALA A 145 11.12 -2.33 11.71
C ALA A 145 10.05 -3.35 11.28
N ALA A 146 9.69 -4.25 12.16
CA ALA A 146 8.64 -5.24 11.90
C ALA A 146 7.29 -4.56 11.65
N LEU A 147 6.43 -5.23 10.87
CA LEU A 147 5.04 -4.79 10.72
C LEU A 147 4.23 -5.19 11.97
N PRO A 148 3.28 -4.36 12.42
CA PRO A 148 2.75 -3.15 11.78
C PRO A 148 3.47 -1.85 12.15
N GLU A 149 4.40 -1.83 13.10
CA GLU A 149 4.97 -0.64 13.72
C GLU A 149 5.71 0.25 12.71
N SER A 150 6.27 -0.35 11.67
CA SER A 150 7.01 0.37 10.63
C SER A 150 6.13 1.00 9.55
N LEU A 151 4.80 0.76 9.57
CA LEU A 151 3.90 1.27 8.54
C LEU A 151 3.46 2.70 8.81
N HIS A 152 3.56 3.53 7.78
CA HIS A 152 2.75 4.73 7.68
C HIS A 152 1.66 4.49 6.63
N VAL A 153 0.41 4.66 7.00
CA VAL A 153 -0.74 4.54 6.10
C VAL A 153 -1.56 5.82 6.15
N SER A 154 -1.87 6.36 4.98
CA SER A 154 -2.67 7.58 4.86
C SER A 154 -3.57 7.53 3.63
N VAL A 155 -4.60 8.36 3.61
CA VAL A 155 -5.38 8.69 2.42
C VAL A 155 -5.02 10.12 2.01
N CYS A 156 -4.69 10.30 0.74
CA CYS A 156 -4.35 11.59 0.17
C CYS A 156 -5.46 12.03 -0.77
N ASP A 157 -6.04 13.20 -0.52
CA ASP A 157 -6.93 13.87 -1.46
C ASP A 157 -6.16 14.89 -2.31
N GLU A 158 -6.85 15.74 -3.06
CA GLU A 158 -6.24 16.78 -3.91
C GLU A 158 -5.54 17.90 -3.12
N LYS A 159 -5.66 17.96 -1.82
CA LYS A 159 -5.20 19.08 -0.98
C LYS A 159 -4.24 18.64 0.12
N SER A 160 -4.48 17.49 0.71
CA SER A 160 -3.83 17.08 1.96
C SER A 160 -3.67 15.57 2.12
N VAL A 161 -2.82 15.21 3.06
CA VAL A 161 -2.57 13.83 3.50
C VAL A 161 -3.24 13.62 4.85
N HIS A 162 -4.04 12.58 4.96
CA HIS A 162 -4.78 12.20 6.16
C HIS A 162 -4.23 10.87 6.70
N PRO A 163 -3.36 10.89 7.73
CA PRO A 163 -2.87 9.66 8.34
C PRO A 163 -4.01 8.84 8.94
N LEU A 164 -3.94 7.53 8.74
CA LEU A 164 -4.91 6.58 9.29
C LEU A 164 -4.36 5.94 10.56
N SER A 165 -5.24 5.71 11.52
CA SER A 165 -4.92 4.96 12.73
C SER A 165 -5.46 3.54 12.63
N THR A 166 -4.73 2.58 13.19
CA THR A 166 -5.23 1.22 13.34
C THR A 166 -6.45 1.20 14.24
N ARG A 167 -7.41 0.38 13.91
CA ARG A 167 -8.52 0.10 14.83
C ARG A 167 -7.96 -0.65 16.04
N SER A 168 -8.06 -0.06 17.22
CA SER A 168 -7.84 -0.82 18.46
C SER A 168 -8.85 -1.97 18.53
N PRO A 169 -8.42 -3.16 18.98
CA PRO A 169 -9.31 -4.32 19.12
C PRO A 169 -10.44 -4.06 20.11
#